data_8b15bb2ce21a422097ef0eb10c681ca9
#
_entry.id   8b15bb2ce21a422097ef0eb10c681ca9
#
_cell.length_a   1.000
_cell.length_b   1.000
_cell.length_c   1.000
_cell.angle_alpha   90.00
_cell.angle_beta   90.00
_cell.angle_gamma   90.00
#
_symmetry.space_group_name_H-M   'P 1'
#
loop_
_entity.id
_entity.type
_entity.pdbx_description
1 polymer ?
#
loop_
_entity_poly.entity_id
_entity_poly.type
_entity_poly.pdbx_seq_one_letter_code
_entity_poly.pdbx_strand_id
1 'polypeptide(L)'
;MNIQIFGTKKCNDTKKAERFFKERGIKYQFIDIIEKGMSKGEFKSVAQANGGLENMINWDGKEKDLCALIKYISEEDKLEKVLENQQLIKIPVVRNGKQSTLGYQPDVWNLDSRKRDEVKLSTA
;
A
#
# COMPACT_ATOMS: atom_id res chain seq x y z
N MET A 1 -12.42 -11.09 -5.06
CA MET A 1 -11.38 -10.40 -4.28
C MET A 1 -10.09 -10.40 -5.07
N ASN A 2 -9.52 -9.24 -5.24
CA ASN A 2 -8.30 -9.09 -6.05
C ASN A 2 -7.22 -8.39 -5.22
N ILE A 3 -6.40 -9.19 -4.54
CA ILE A 3 -5.37 -8.66 -3.65
C ILE A 3 -4.10 -8.38 -4.45
N GLN A 4 -3.58 -7.17 -4.31
CA GLN A 4 -2.29 -6.78 -4.86
C GLN A 4 -1.39 -6.33 -3.71
N ILE A 5 -0.15 -6.83 -3.71
CA ILE A 5 0.84 -6.45 -2.71
C ILE A 5 1.99 -5.76 -3.42
N PHE A 6 2.12 -4.46 -3.19
CA PHE A 6 3.23 -3.68 -3.72
C PHE A 6 4.31 -3.59 -2.66
N GLY A 7 5.49 -4.08 -2.98
CA GLY A 7 6.58 -4.08 -2.02
C GLY A 7 7.87 -4.52 -2.67
N THR A 8 8.81 -4.98 -1.86
CA THR A 8 10.10 -5.50 -2.35
C THR A 8 10.39 -6.83 -1.69
N LYS A 9 11.18 -7.65 -2.39
CA LYS A 9 11.57 -8.96 -1.87
C LYS A 9 12.45 -8.88 -0.63
N LYS A 10 13.12 -7.75 -0.44
CA LYS A 10 14.01 -7.54 0.71
C LYS A 10 13.26 -7.04 1.94
N CYS A 11 12.06 -6.54 1.78
CA CYS A 11 11.28 -5.98 2.89
C CYS A 11 10.64 -7.09 3.73
N ASN A 12 10.97 -7.13 5.01
CA ASN A 12 10.42 -8.14 5.91
C ASN A 12 8.91 -8.05 6.03
N ASP A 13 8.39 -6.83 6.09
CA ASP A 13 6.95 -6.62 6.21
C ASP A 13 6.21 -7.06 4.94
N THR A 14 6.83 -6.89 3.77
CA THR A 14 6.28 -7.39 2.53
C THR A 14 6.19 -8.92 2.57
N LYS A 15 7.25 -9.56 3.04
CA LYS A 15 7.27 -11.03 3.17
C LYS A 15 6.19 -11.51 4.14
N LYS A 16 6.01 -10.79 5.24
CA LYS A 16 4.96 -11.13 6.21
C LYS A 16 3.58 -11.00 5.61
N ALA A 17 3.36 -9.97 4.80
CA ALA A 17 2.09 -9.77 4.12
C ALA A 17 1.80 -10.93 3.15
N GLU A 18 2.79 -11.30 2.35
CA GLU A 18 2.64 -12.42 1.43
C GLU A 18 2.31 -13.71 2.18
N ARG A 19 3.00 -13.96 3.28
CA ARG A 19 2.76 -15.14 4.11
C ARG A 19 1.35 -15.13 4.68
N PHE A 20 0.88 -13.97 5.13
CA PHE A 20 -0.46 -13.84 5.69
C PHE A 20 -1.52 -14.36 4.72
N PHE A 21 -1.48 -13.90 3.48
CA PHE A 21 -2.49 -14.31 2.48
C PHE A 21 -2.27 -15.75 2.02
N LYS A 22 -1.02 -16.15 1.87
CA LYS A 22 -0.68 -17.50 1.45
C LYS A 22 -1.18 -18.54 2.44
N GLU A 23 -0.96 -18.29 3.74
CA GLU A 23 -1.39 -19.22 4.78
C GLU A 23 -2.91 -19.37 4.87
N ARG A 24 -3.62 -18.37 4.41
CA ARG A 24 -5.08 -18.37 4.43
C ARG A 24 -5.68 -18.80 3.10
N GLY A 25 -4.84 -19.22 2.16
CA GLY A 25 -5.30 -19.66 0.86
C GLY A 25 -5.89 -18.55 0.01
N ILE A 26 -5.55 -17.31 0.29
CA ILE A 26 -6.04 -16.16 -0.46
C ILE A 26 -5.04 -15.84 -1.56
N LYS A 27 -5.48 -15.85 -2.79
CA LYS A 27 -4.63 -15.52 -3.93
C LYS A 27 -4.32 -14.04 -3.95
N TYR A 28 -3.09 -13.70 -4.31
CA TYR A 28 -2.67 -12.32 -4.43
C TYR A 28 -1.67 -12.19 -5.56
N GLN A 29 -1.48 -10.95 -6.00
CA GLN A 29 -0.47 -10.62 -6.99
C GLN A 29 0.61 -9.80 -6.30
N PHE A 30 1.85 -10.26 -6.38
CA PHE A 30 2.99 -9.49 -5.89
C PHE A 30 3.49 -8.57 -7.00
N ILE A 31 3.69 -7.30 -6.67
CA ILE A 31 4.22 -6.32 -7.61
C ILE A 31 5.42 -5.63 -6.96
N ASP A 32 6.57 -5.75 -7.61
CA ASP A 32 7.77 -5.07 -7.12
C ASP A 32 7.62 -3.57 -7.39
N ILE A 33 7.57 -2.79 -6.31
CA ILE A 33 7.29 -1.37 -6.41
C ILE A 33 8.46 -0.60 -7.04
N ILE A 34 9.67 -1.14 -6.95
CA ILE A 34 10.85 -0.49 -7.52
C ILE A 34 10.95 -0.80 -9.01
N GLU A 35 10.73 -2.05 -9.39
CA GLU A 35 10.87 -2.46 -10.79
C GLU A 35 9.67 -2.04 -11.63
N LYS A 36 8.48 -2.26 -11.14
CA LYS A 36 7.26 -1.96 -11.90
C LYS A 36 6.57 -0.70 -11.41
N GLY A 37 6.44 -0.58 -10.09
CA GLY A 37 5.79 0.57 -9.49
C GLY A 37 4.29 0.59 -9.64
N MET A 38 3.68 1.58 -9.04
CA MET A 38 2.25 1.87 -9.20
C MET A 38 2.06 2.86 -10.33
N SER A 39 0.97 2.68 -11.08
CA SER A 39 0.52 3.67 -12.04
C SER A 39 -0.03 4.88 -11.28
N LYS A 40 -0.19 6.00 -12.00
CA LYS A 40 -0.75 7.22 -11.41
C LYS A 40 -2.14 6.97 -10.82
N GLY A 41 -2.97 6.22 -11.54
CA GLY A 41 -4.32 5.90 -11.06
C GLY A 41 -4.32 5.03 -9.82
N GLU A 42 -3.46 4.01 -9.80
CA GLU A 42 -3.30 3.16 -8.63
C GLU A 42 -2.83 3.95 -7.42
N PHE A 43 -1.84 4.81 -7.64
CA PHE A 43 -1.30 5.65 -6.58
C PHE A 43 -2.37 6.58 -5.99
N LYS A 44 -3.14 7.23 -6.85
CA LYS A 44 -4.21 8.13 -6.40
C LYS A 44 -5.26 7.37 -5.58
N SER A 45 -5.63 6.18 -6.02
CA SER A 45 -6.60 5.35 -5.31
C SER A 45 -6.09 4.98 -3.92
N VAL A 46 -4.83 4.58 -3.82
CA VAL A 46 -4.23 4.22 -2.54
C VAL A 46 -4.12 5.45 -1.63
N ALA A 47 -3.69 6.57 -2.18
CA ALA A 47 -3.58 7.81 -1.41
C ALA A 47 -4.93 8.23 -0.84
N GLN A 48 -5.98 8.18 -1.66
CA GLN A 48 -7.32 8.53 -1.21
C GLN A 48 -7.80 7.61 -0.09
N ALA A 49 -7.55 6.33 -0.20
CA ALA A 49 -7.96 5.35 0.80
C ALA A 49 -7.21 5.50 2.12
N ASN A 50 -6.03 6.13 2.11
CA ASN A 50 -5.19 6.25 3.28
C ASN A 50 -5.05 7.69 3.80
N GLY A 51 -5.94 8.57 3.40
CA GLY A 51 -5.98 9.92 3.93
C GLY A 51 -5.08 10.93 3.25
N GLY A 52 -4.50 10.59 2.12
CA GLY A 52 -3.71 11.50 1.31
C GLY A 52 -2.30 11.01 1.05
N LEU A 53 -1.67 11.63 0.06
CA LEU A 53 -0.32 11.28 -0.39
C LEU A 53 0.70 11.32 0.76
N GLU A 54 0.57 12.30 1.63
CA GLU A 54 1.56 12.50 2.69
C GLU A 54 1.61 11.32 3.66
N ASN A 55 0.49 10.61 3.85
CA ASN A 55 0.46 9.43 4.70
C ASN A 55 1.17 8.24 4.07
N MET A 56 1.40 8.28 2.77
CA MET A 56 2.06 7.19 2.06
C MET A 56 3.58 7.27 2.10
N ILE A 57 4.13 8.41 2.49
CA ILE A 57 5.58 8.64 2.42
C ILE A 57 6.25 8.23 3.72
N ASN A 58 7.35 7.50 3.60
CA ASN A 58 8.18 7.15 4.74
C ASN A 58 9.15 8.32 5.03
N TRP A 59 8.66 9.28 5.81
CA TRP A 59 9.42 10.49 6.14
C TRP A 59 10.67 10.19 6.97
N ASP A 60 10.68 9.07 7.67
CA ASP A 60 11.79 8.68 8.54
C ASP A 60 12.83 7.81 7.83
N GLY A 61 12.68 7.65 6.53
CA GLY A 61 13.59 6.83 5.74
C GLY A 61 14.92 7.54 5.47
N LYS A 62 15.71 6.93 4.59
CA LYS A 62 17.08 7.37 4.32
C LYS A 62 17.18 8.64 3.48
N GLU A 63 16.16 8.93 2.68
CA GLU A 63 16.22 10.05 1.72
C GLU A 63 15.62 11.32 2.29
N LYS A 64 16.29 11.86 3.28
CA LYS A 64 15.79 13.03 3.99
C LYS A 64 15.72 14.29 3.15
N ASP A 65 16.69 14.46 2.24
CA ASP A 65 16.70 15.64 1.37
C ASP A 65 15.53 15.62 0.40
N LEU A 66 15.23 14.47 -0.16
CA LEU A 66 14.11 14.32 -1.08
C LEU A 66 12.79 14.51 -0.33
N CYS A 67 12.69 13.97 0.87
CA CYS A 67 11.50 14.15 1.71
C CYS A 67 11.30 15.63 2.05
N ALA A 68 12.37 16.34 2.38
CA ALA A 68 12.31 17.78 2.67
C ALA A 68 11.83 18.56 1.44
N LEU A 69 12.33 18.21 0.27
CA LEU A 69 11.88 18.84 -0.97
C LEU A 69 10.38 18.66 -1.17
N ILE A 70 9.90 17.44 -0.98
CA ILE A 70 8.49 17.12 -1.20
C ILE A 70 7.57 17.94 -0.28
N LYS A 71 8.02 18.25 0.94
CA LYS A 71 7.21 19.03 1.87
C LYS A 71 6.90 20.43 1.35
N TYR A 72 7.75 20.99 0.51
CA TYR A 72 7.67 22.39 0.12
C TYR A 72 7.18 22.65 -1.29
N ILE A 73 6.90 21.63 -2.06
CA ILE A 73 6.41 21.80 -3.43
C ILE A 73 4.89 21.67 -3.47
N SER A 74 4.29 22.01 -4.62
CA SER A 74 2.83 21.96 -4.78
C SER A 74 2.31 20.53 -4.75
N GLU A 75 1.03 20.36 -4.49
CA GLU A 75 0.41 19.04 -4.45
C GLU A 75 0.58 18.28 -5.76
N GLU A 76 0.42 18.97 -6.90
CA GLU A 76 0.64 18.35 -8.20
C GLU A 76 2.08 17.86 -8.36
N ASP A 77 3.02 18.70 -7.95
CA ASP A 77 4.44 18.36 -8.05
C ASP A 77 4.80 17.23 -7.09
N LYS A 78 4.16 17.19 -5.91
CA LYS A 78 4.36 16.09 -4.97
C LYS A 78 4.00 14.75 -5.60
N LEU A 79 2.86 14.69 -6.27
CA LEU A 79 2.41 13.46 -6.91
C LEU A 79 3.44 12.98 -7.94
N GLU A 80 3.87 13.88 -8.82
CA GLU A 80 4.85 13.54 -9.84
C GLU A 80 6.17 13.09 -9.21
N LYS A 81 6.62 13.80 -8.18
CA LYS A 81 7.89 13.50 -7.54
C LYS A 81 7.87 12.14 -6.86
N VAL A 82 6.77 11.80 -6.20
CA VAL A 82 6.66 10.49 -5.55
C VAL A 82 6.55 9.37 -6.57
N LEU A 83 5.81 9.59 -7.67
CA LEU A 83 5.72 8.59 -8.73
C LEU A 83 7.09 8.31 -9.35
N GLU A 84 7.95 9.31 -9.45
CA GLU A 84 9.31 9.15 -9.93
C GLU A 84 10.23 8.49 -8.89
N ASN A 85 9.82 8.47 -7.63
CA ASN A 85 10.65 8.01 -6.52
C ASN A 85 9.85 7.11 -5.59
N GLN A 86 9.32 6.02 -6.12
CA GLN A 86 8.40 5.16 -5.36
C GLN A 86 9.06 4.41 -4.21
N GLN A 87 10.38 4.45 -4.12
CA GLN A 87 11.09 3.94 -2.95
C GLN A 87 10.77 4.72 -1.67
N LEU A 88 10.14 5.89 -1.82
CA LEU A 88 9.70 6.69 -0.66
C LEU A 88 8.40 6.18 -0.06
N ILE A 89 7.68 5.35 -0.77
CA ILE A 89 6.35 4.89 -0.33
C ILE A 89 6.50 3.83 0.77
N LYS A 90 5.67 3.95 1.79
CA LYS A 90 5.59 2.93 2.85
C LYS A 90 5.14 1.61 2.25
N ILE A 91 5.88 0.54 2.48
CA ILE A 91 5.54 -0.78 1.96
C ILE A 91 5.40 -1.77 3.10
N PRO A 92 4.64 -2.86 2.89
CA PRO A 92 3.88 -3.16 1.67
C PRO A 92 2.62 -2.32 1.54
N VAL A 93 2.24 -2.00 0.31
CA VAL A 93 0.91 -1.47 0.04
C VAL A 93 0.05 -2.66 -0.35
N VAL A 94 -0.98 -2.94 0.44
CA VAL A 94 -1.90 -4.05 0.17
C VAL A 94 -3.21 -3.45 -0.30
N ARG A 95 -3.56 -3.77 -1.54
CA ARG A 95 -4.71 -3.19 -2.21
C ARG A 95 -5.74 -4.26 -2.53
N ASN A 96 -7.00 -3.96 -2.25
CA ASN A 96 -8.12 -4.81 -2.59
C ASN A 96 -9.21 -3.92 -3.19
N GLY A 97 -9.18 -3.76 -4.51
CA GLY A 97 -10.08 -2.84 -5.18
C GLY A 97 -9.80 -1.41 -4.75
N LYS A 98 -10.81 -0.75 -4.20
CA LYS A 98 -10.69 0.64 -3.73
C LYS A 98 -10.10 0.74 -2.33
N GLN A 99 -10.03 -0.37 -1.61
CA GLN A 99 -9.48 -0.41 -0.26
C GLN A 99 -7.99 -0.71 -0.33
N SER A 100 -7.23 -0.10 0.57
CA SER A 100 -5.81 -0.39 0.66
C SER A 100 -5.29 -0.02 2.03
N THR A 101 -4.17 -0.65 2.39
CA THR A 101 -3.48 -0.39 3.64
C THR A 101 -2.00 -0.19 3.38
N LEU A 102 -1.34 0.45 4.33
CA LEU A 102 0.09 0.72 4.28
C LEU A 102 0.77 -0.05 5.41
N GLY A 103 1.84 -0.76 5.08
CA GLY A 103 2.57 -1.55 6.05
C GLY A 103 1.92 -2.90 6.33
N TYR A 104 2.47 -3.61 7.31
CA TYR A 104 1.95 -4.92 7.70
C TYR A 104 0.78 -4.73 8.65
N GLN A 105 -0.42 -5.05 8.20
CA GLN A 105 -1.67 -4.78 8.93
C GLN A 105 -2.55 -6.02 9.04
N PRO A 106 -2.05 -7.10 9.69
CA PRO A 106 -2.79 -8.36 9.73
C PRO A 106 -4.14 -8.23 10.41
N ASP A 107 -4.26 -7.36 11.41
CA ASP A 107 -5.53 -7.18 12.12
C ASP A 107 -6.60 -6.58 11.20
N VAL A 108 -6.21 -5.64 10.37
CA VAL A 108 -7.14 -5.04 9.40
C VAL A 108 -7.57 -6.08 8.37
N TRP A 109 -6.62 -6.84 7.85
CA TRP A 109 -6.92 -7.85 6.84
C TRP A 109 -7.78 -8.98 7.40
N ASN A 110 -7.55 -9.38 8.65
CA ASN A 110 -8.39 -10.38 9.33
C ASN A 110 -9.81 -9.86 9.54
N LEU A 111 -9.92 -8.60 9.98
CA LEU A 111 -11.22 -7.97 10.19
C LEU A 111 -12.01 -7.88 8.90
N ASP A 112 -11.34 -7.50 7.81
CA ASP A 112 -11.99 -7.43 6.52
C ASP A 112 -12.53 -8.79 6.09
N SER A 113 -11.72 -9.84 6.26
CA SER A 113 -12.15 -11.19 5.95
C SER A 113 -13.34 -11.61 6.78
N ARG A 114 -13.30 -11.33 8.09
CA ARG A 114 -14.42 -11.66 8.97
C ARG A 114 -15.65 -10.83 8.68
N LYS A 115 -15.46 -9.57 8.36
CA LYS A 115 -16.58 -8.71 8.00
C LYS A 115 -17.34 -9.22 6.79
N ARG A 116 -16.61 -9.72 5.81
CA ARG A 116 -17.27 -10.29 4.64
C ARG A 116 -18.11 -11.49 5.01
N ASP A 117 -17.58 -12.34 5.87
CA ASP A 117 -18.32 -13.50 6.34
C ASP A 117 -19.51 -13.07 7.20
N GLU A 118 -19.30 -12.10 8.07
CA GLU A 118 -20.35 -11.56 8.92
C GLU A 118 -21.42 -10.86 8.11
N VAL A 119 -21.02 -10.12 7.07
CA VAL A 119 -21.98 -9.48 6.19
C VAL A 119 -22.85 -10.51 5.50
N LYS A 120 -22.26 -11.61 5.09
CA LYS A 120 -23.03 -12.71 4.51
C LYS A 120 -24.03 -13.29 5.50
N LEU A 121 -23.68 -13.26 6.78
CA LEU A 121 -24.52 -13.82 7.83
C LEU A 121 -25.48 -12.81 8.42
N SER A 122 -25.02 -11.58 8.63
CA SER A 122 -25.77 -10.58 9.38
C SER A 122 -26.58 -9.66 8.52
N THR A 123 -26.14 -9.34 7.32
CA THR A 123 -26.98 -8.62 6.36
C THR A 123 -27.88 -9.58 5.63
N ALA A 124 -27.52 -10.79 5.76
CA ALA A 124 -28.45 -11.82 5.38
C ALA A 124 -29.64 -11.72 6.30
#